data_223f8d570adaf95ff9ac2380c2bd03a3
#
_entry.id   223f8d570adaf95ff9ac2380c2bd03a3
#
_cell.length_a   1.000
_cell.length_b   1.000
_cell.length_c   1.000
_cell.angle_alpha   90.00
_cell.angle_beta   90.00
_cell.angle_gamma   90.00
#
_symmetry.space_group_name_H-M   'P 1'
#
loop_
_entity.id
_entity.type
_entity.pdbx_description
1 polymer ?
#
loop_
_entity_poly.entity_id
_entity_poly.type
_entity_poly.pdbx_seq_one_letter_code
_entity_poly.pdbx_strand_id
1 'polypeptide(L)'
;MAKKKSDIQEANDPSVSFSRTEQYFVENKKSLIIIFGAIILVLGGYFGYRKLYKEPREKAAGEMSWKAQHLFDVKVATNEADSFKLAKEGIDGYYGFEFITNEYDGTMAGELAQYSLGVILLNEGKFDEAIEHLE
;
A
#
# COMPACT_ATOMS: atom_id res chain seq x y z
N MET A 1 51.51 27.05 -23.55
CA MET A 1 50.71 25.87 -23.88
C MET A 1 50.88 24.68 -22.91
N ALA A 2 51.89 24.64 -22.06
CA ALA A 2 52.14 23.53 -21.13
C ALA A 2 51.26 23.51 -19.88
N LYS A 3 50.79 24.67 -19.38
CA LYS A 3 49.99 24.79 -18.15
C LYS A 3 48.56 24.20 -18.27
N LYS A 4 48.01 24.21 -19.48
CA LYS A 4 46.63 23.70 -19.75
C LYS A 4 46.57 22.14 -19.84
N LYS A 5 47.75 21.48 -20.04
CA LYS A 5 47.83 20.02 -20.12
C LYS A 5 47.98 19.36 -18.76
N SER A 6 48.59 20.06 -17.77
CA SER A 6 48.70 19.57 -16.39
C SER A 6 47.36 19.62 -15.68
N ASP A 7 46.54 20.63 -15.89
CA ASP A 7 45.21 20.78 -15.26
C ASP A 7 44.19 19.72 -15.74
N ILE A 8 44.36 19.20 -16.97
CA ILE A 8 43.51 18.16 -17.54
C ILE A 8 43.95 16.74 -17.04
N GLN A 9 45.22 16.55 -16.77
CA GLN A 9 45.70 15.27 -16.23
C GLN A 9 45.39 15.11 -14.73
N GLU A 10 45.45 16.20 -13.95
CA GLU A 10 45.04 16.17 -12.53
C GLU A 10 43.52 15.92 -12.37
N ALA A 11 42.71 16.35 -13.31
CA ALA A 11 41.26 16.14 -13.24
C ALA A 11 40.82 14.69 -13.52
N ASN A 12 41.69 13.87 -14.15
CA ASN A 12 41.40 12.48 -14.50
C ASN A 12 42.16 11.43 -13.67
N ASP A 13 42.92 11.85 -12.66
CA ASP A 13 43.62 10.94 -11.77
C ASP A 13 42.62 10.40 -10.70
N PRO A 14 42.35 9.09 -10.66
CA PRO A 14 41.42 8.51 -9.70
C PRO A 14 41.87 8.74 -8.24
N SER A 15 43.15 8.87 -7.98
CA SER A 15 43.66 9.16 -6.63
C SER A 15 43.32 10.55 -6.13
N VAL A 16 43.25 11.56 -7.04
CA VAL A 16 42.87 12.93 -6.71
C VAL A 16 41.35 13.04 -6.47
N SER A 17 40.56 12.27 -7.20
CA SER A 17 39.13 12.23 -6.99
C SER A 17 38.74 11.56 -5.66
N PHE A 18 39.46 10.52 -5.23
CA PHE A 18 39.27 9.90 -3.93
C PHE A 18 39.61 10.86 -2.77
N SER A 19 40.70 11.58 -2.87
CA SER A 19 41.12 12.51 -1.80
C SER A 19 40.14 13.70 -1.65
N ARG A 20 39.58 14.20 -2.75
CA ARG A 20 38.53 15.27 -2.72
C ARG A 20 37.23 14.76 -2.10
N THR A 21 36.86 13.52 -2.40
CA THR A 21 35.69 12.89 -1.81
C THR A 21 35.85 12.69 -0.31
N GLU A 22 36.99 12.21 0.13
CA GLU A 22 37.34 12.05 1.56
C GLU A 22 37.27 13.38 2.31
N GLN A 23 37.84 14.46 1.75
CA GLN A 23 37.81 15.79 2.35
C GLN A 23 36.36 16.31 2.49
N TYR A 24 35.53 16.12 1.47
CA TYR A 24 34.12 16.51 1.52
C TYR A 24 33.37 15.76 2.62
N PHE A 25 33.61 14.48 2.79
CA PHE A 25 33.02 13.67 3.87
C PHE A 25 33.47 14.13 5.25
N VAL A 26 34.74 14.45 5.43
CA VAL A 26 35.28 14.91 6.71
C VAL A 26 34.78 16.30 7.10
N GLU A 27 34.72 17.23 6.14
CA GLU A 27 34.25 18.61 6.37
C GLU A 27 32.73 18.65 6.63
N ASN A 28 31.96 17.81 5.95
CA ASN A 28 30.50 17.81 6.02
C ASN A 28 29.90 16.65 6.84
N LYS A 29 30.72 15.96 7.64
CA LYS A 29 30.29 14.78 8.42
C LYS A 29 29.03 14.99 9.26
N LYS A 30 28.88 16.18 9.88
CA LYS A 30 27.68 16.51 10.67
C LYS A 30 26.42 16.57 9.82
N SER A 31 26.50 17.23 8.66
CA SER A 31 25.38 17.32 7.72
C SER A 31 25.03 15.96 7.13
N LEU A 32 26.03 15.15 6.80
CA LEU A 32 25.82 13.79 6.29
C LEU A 32 25.14 12.90 7.33
N ILE A 33 25.58 12.94 8.59
CA ILE A 33 24.95 12.17 9.68
C ILE A 33 23.48 12.59 9.86
N ILE A 34 23.17 13.88 9.78
CA ILE A 34 21.78 14.37 9.88
C ILE A 34 20.94 13.86 8.70
N ILE A 35 21.47 13.94 7.47
CA ILE A 35 20.76 13.48 6.27
C ILE A 35 20.53 11.95 6.34
N PHE A 36 21.56 11.17 6.64
CA PHE A 36 21.42 9.72 6.78
C PHE A 36 20.48 9.34 7.94
N GLY A 37 20.58 10.05 9.07
CA GLY A 37 19.68 9.86 10.21
C GLY A 37 18.23 10.15 9.84
N ALA A 38 17.96 11.21 9.09
CA ALA A 38 16.62 11.53 8.61
C ALA A 38 16.08 10.46 7.65
N ILE A 39 16.90 9.97 6.72
CA ILE A 39 16.53 8.89 5.80
C ILE A 39 16.19 7.60 6.57
N ILE A 40 17.02 7.22 7.54
CA ILE A 40 16.78 6.03 8.39
C ILE A 40 15.48 6.19 9.19
N LEU A 41 15.20 7.38 9.74
CA LEU A 41 13.96 7.65 10.45
C LEU A 41 12.72 7.51 9.56
N VAL A 42 12.77 8.05 8.34
CA VAL A 42 11.67 7.95 7.38
C VAL A 42 11.44 6.50 6.96
N LEU A 43 12.51 5.79 6.60
CA LEU A 43 12.43 4.38 6.19
C LEU A 43 11.99 3.50 7.36
N GLY A 44 12.57 3.68 8.55
CA GLY A 44 12.22 2.92 9.75
C GLY A 44 10.76 3.17 10.17
N GLY A 45 10.31 4.41 10.11
CA GLY A 45 8.91 4.79 10.35
C GLY A 45 7.95 4.14 9.36
N TYR A 46 8.29 4.19 8.07
CA TYR A 46 7.49 3.56 7.02
C TYR A 46 7.40 2.03 7.18
N PHE A 47 8.54 1.36 7.38
CA PHE A 47 8.56 -0.10 7.60
C PHE A 47 7.88 -0.50 8.90
N GLY A 48 8.06 0.28 9.96
CA GLY A 48 7.38 0.08 11.24
C GLY A 48 5.86 0.18 11.10
N TYR A 49 5.38 1.25 10.46
CA TYR A 49 3.95 1.44 10.20
C TYR A 49 3.36 0.29 9.36
N ARG A 50 4.05 -0.09 8.27
CA ARG A 50 3.59 -1.16 7.41
C ARG A 50 3.49 -2.50 8.15
N LYS A 51 4.53 -2.87 8.91
CA LYS A 51 4.60 -4.18 9.59
C LYS A 51 3.72 -4.27 10.83
N LEU A 52 3.61 -3.18 11.60
CA LEU A 52 2.89 -3.18 12.88
C LEU A 52 1.40 -2.82 12.72
N TYR A 53 1.04 -2.08 11.69
CA TYR A 53 -0.33 -1.60 11.51
C TYR A 53 -0.98 -2.17 10.24
N LYS A 54 -0.33 -2.04 9.08
CA LYS A 54 -0.95 -2.41 7.80
C LYS A 54 -1.05 -3.93 7.62
N GLU A 55 0.00 -4.69 7.84
CA GLU A 55 0.01 -6.14 7.65
C GLU A 55 -0.99 -6.91 8.54
N PRO A 56 -1.09 -6.65 9.86
CA PRO A 56 -2.08 -7.36 10.68
C PRO A 56 -3.51 -7.00 10.29
N ARG A 57 -3.76 -5.75 9.88
CA ARG A 57 -5.07 -5.30 9.42
C ARG A 57 -5.47 -5.96 8.10
N GLU A 58 -4.55 -6.10 7.15
CA GLU A 58 -4.74 -6.83 5.90
C GLU A 58 -5.09 -8.31 6.15
N LYS A 59 -4.39 -8.96 7.06
CA LYS A 59 -4.66 -10.35 7.42
C LYS A 59 -6.03 -10.52 8.05
N ALA A 60 -6.36 -9.69 9.02
CA ALA A 60 -7.67 -9.71 9.68
C ALA A 60 -8.81 -9.47 8.68
N ALA A 61 -8.66 -8.49 7.79
CA ALA A 61 -9.62 -8.20 6.74
C ALA A 61 -9.81 -9.40 5.80
N GLY A 62 -8.72 -10.04 5.37
CA GLY A 62 -8.76 -11.24 4.52
C GLY A 62 -9.46 -12.42 5.19
N GLU A 63 -9.15 -12.68 6.47
CA GLU A 63 -9.78 -13.75 7.24
C GLU A 63 -11.29 -13.52 7.43
N MET A 64 -11.73 -12.27 7.58
CA MET A 64 -13.14 -11.95 7.76
C MET A 64 -13.91 -11.90 6.44
N SER A 65 -13.26 -11.54 5.33
CA SER A 65 -13.93 -11.36 4.03
C SER A 65 -14.18 -12.67 3.28
N TRP A 66 -13.46 -13.75 3.58
CA TRP A 66 -13.50 -14.98 2.78
C TRP A 66 -14.91 -15.57 2.62
N LYS A 67 -15.75 -15.49 3.67
CA LYS A 67 -17.11 -16.06 3.64
C LYS A 67 -18.05 -15.21 2.80
N ALA A 68 -17.99 -13.88 2.93
CA ALA A 68 -18.76 -12.97 2.11
C ALA A 68 -18.39 -13.12 0.64
N GLN A 69 -17.07 -13.22 0.35
CA GLN A 69 -16.57 -13.47 -1.01
C GLN A 69 -17.06 -14.79 -1.58
N HIS A 70 -17.02 -15.87 -0.79
CA HIS A 70 -17.52 -17.17 -1.22
C HIS A 70 -19.02 -17.13 -1.56
N LEU A 71 -19.84 -16.47 -0.74
CA LEU A 71 -21.28 -16.30 -1.01
C LEU A 71 -21.53 -15.48 -2.27
N PHE A 72 -20.72 -14.45 -2.50
CA PHE A 72 -20.78 -13.64 -3.70
C PHE A 72 -20.45 -14.48 -4.95
N ASP A 73 -19.39 -15.26 -4.91
CA ASP A 73 -18.95 -16.14 -6.01
C ASP A 73 -19.99 -17.22 -6.32
N VAL A 74 -20.62 -17.80 -5.29
CA VAL A 74 -21.74 -18.77 -5.45
C VAL A 74 -22.90 -18.12 -6.18
N LYS A 75 -23.29 -16.88 -5.82
CA LYS A 75 -24.37 -16.18 -6.52
C LYS A 75 -24.05 -15.95 -7.99
N VAL A 76 -22.83 -15.51 -8.29
CA VAL A 76 -22.40 -15.29 -9.68
C VAL A 76 -22.42 -16.59 -10.48
N ALA A 77 -22.04 -17.73 -9.86
CA ALA A 77 -21.98 -19.03 -10.53
C ALA A 77 -23.35 -19.74 -10.66
N THR A 78 -24.21 -19.66 -9.61
CA THR A 78 -25.44 -20.49 -9.52
C THR A 78 -26.72 -19.70 -9.57
N ASN A 79 -26.66 -18.37 -9.49
CA ASN A 79 -27.80 -17.47 -9.44
C ASN A 79 -28.76 -17.70 -8.24
N GLU A 80 -28.25 -18.20 -7.10
CA GLU A 80 -29.02 -18.35 -5.87
C GLU A 80 -29.45 -16.98 -5.32
N ALA A 81 -30.76 -16.77 -5.13
CA ALA A 81 -31.34 -15.47 -4.84
C ALA A 81 -30.83 -14.83 -3.52
N ASP A 82 -30.64 -15.64 -2.48
CA ASP A 82 -30.29 -15.13 -1.15
C ASP A 82 -28.78 -14.91 -0.94
N SER A 83 -27.93 -15.44 -1.82
CA SER A 83 -26.46 -15.38 -1.62
C SER A 83 -25.92 -13.96 -1.63
N PHE A 84 -26.44 -13.05 -2.45
CA PHE A 84 -26.03 -11.66 -2.45
C PHE A 84 -26.43 -10.93 -1.17
N LYS A 85 -27.64 -11.19 -0.66
CA LYS A 85 -28.07 -10.62 0.60
C LYS A 85 -27.18 -11.09 1.76
N LEU A 86 -26.88 -12.37 1.81
CA LEU A 86 -26.01 -12.96 2.82
C LEU A 86 -24.55 -12.46 2.68
N ALA A 87 -24.06 -12.28 1.46
CA ALA A 87 -22.73 -11.70 1.23
C ALA A 87 -22.66 -10.24 1.68
N LYS A 88 -23.72 -9.46 1.46
CA LYS A 88 -23.86 -8.06 1.85
C LYS A 88 -23.95 -7.87 3.36
N GLU A 89 -24.93 -8.49 3.99
CA GLU A 89 -25.29 -8.30 5.39
C GLU A 89 -24.49 -9.20 6.35
N GLY A 90 -24.04 -10.36 5.87
CA GLY A 90 -23.40 -11.41 6.65
C GLY A 90 -24.36 -12.53 7.01
N ILE A 91 -23.83 -13.56 7.64
CA ILE A 91 -24.53 -14.74 8.13
C ILE A 91 -23.98 -15.12 9.51
N ASP A 92 -24.72 -15.81 10.33
CA ASP A 92 -24.37 -16.19 11.70
C ASP A 92 -22.88 -16.43 11.96
N GLY A 93 -22.26 -15.50 12.70
CA GLY A 93 -20.84 -15.55 13.05
C GLY A 93 -19.87 -15.09 11.94
N TYR A 94 -20.37 -14.66 10.78
CA TYR A 94 -19.54 -14.14 9.67
C TYR A 94 -20.00 -12.76 9.25
N TYR A 95 -19.03 -11.87 9.01
CA TYR A 95 -19.29 -10.50 8.59
C TYR A 95 -19.59 -10.42 7.10
N GLY A 96 -20.53 -9.56 6.71
CA GLY A 96 -20.81 -9.24 5.32
C GLY A 96 -19.95 -8.09 4.79
N PHE A 97 -20.09 -7.78 3.51
CA PHE A 97 -19.33 -6.72 2.85
C PHE A 97 -19.57 -5.34 3.47
N GLU A 98 -20.78 -5.03 3.95
CA GLU A 98 -21.08 -3.76 4.63
C GLU A 98 -20.18 -3.52 5.86
N PHE A 99 -19.96 -4.56 6.66
CA PHE A 99 -19.04 -4.47 7.80
C PHE A 99 -17.59 -4.33 7.34
N ILE A 100 -17.18 -5.11 6.33
CA ILE A 100 -15.80 -5.17 5.88
C ILE A 100 -15.38 -3.85 5.23
N THR A 101 -16.25 -3.21 4.44
CA THR A 101 -15.99 -1.88 3.85
C THR A 101 -15.81 -0.82 4.92
N ASN A 102 -16.61 -0.83 5.97
CA ASN A 102 -16.53 0.17 7.04
C ASN A 102 -15.33 -0.03 7.95
N GLU A 103 -15.07 -1.28 8.38
CA GLU A 103 -14.04 -1.57 9.37
C GLU A 103 -12.65 -1.68 8.76
N TYR A 104 -12.55 -2.16 7.54
CA TYR A 104 -11.28 -2.45 6.86
C TYR A 104 -11.02 -1.60 5.62
N ASP A 105 -11.53 -0.38 5.61
CA ASP A 105 -11.23 0.60 4.55
C ASP A 105 -9.71 0.77 4.35
N GLY A 106 -9.29 0.91 3.08
CA GLY A 106 -7.89 1.04 2.69
C GLY A 106 -7.07 -0.26 2.80
N THR A 107 -7.71 -1.42 3.05
CA THR A 107 -7.12 -2.74 2.86
C THR A 107 -7.54 -3.33 1.53
N MET A 108 -6.77 -4.27 0.99
CA MET A 108 -7.14 -4.97 -0.26
C MET A 108 -8.49 -5.69 -0.15
N ALA A 109 -8.77 -6.31 1.01
CA ALA A 109 -10.04 -6.97 1.26
C ALA A 109 -11.20 -5.96 1.39
N GLY A 110 -10.96 -4.79 1.99
CA GLY A 110 -11.93 -3.69 2.06
C GLY A 110 -12.27 -3.13 0.68
N GLU A 111 -11.27 -2.86 -0.16
CA GLU A 111 -11.47 -2.40 -1.54
C GLU A 111 -12.22 -3.44 -2.39
N LEU A 112 -11.89 -4.73 -2.25
CA LEU A 112 -12.61 -5.81 -2.92
C LEU A 112 -14.07 -5.91 -2.43
N ALA A 113 -14.29 -5.76 -1.11
CA ALA A 113 -15.63 -5.75 -0.53
C ALA A 113 -16.46 -4.56 -1.04
N GLN A 114 -15.83 -3.39 -1.18
CA GLN A 114 -16.47 -2.19 -1.74
C GLN A 114 -16.91 -2.41 -3.19
N TYR A 115 -16.03 -2.95 -4.02
CA TYR A 115 -16.39 -3.33 -5.39
C TYR A 115 -17.54 -4.35 -5.43
N SER A 116 -17.47 -5.41 -4.61
CA SER A 116 -18.49 -6.46 -4.55
C SER A 116 -19.83 -5.92 -4.08
N LEU A 117 -19.84 -5.00 -3.11
CA LEU A 117 -21.03 -4.31 -2.64
C LEU A 117 -21.66 -3.44 -3.74
N GLY A 118 -20.86 -2.70 -4.48
CA GLY A 118 -21.31 -1.94 -5.65
C GLY A 118 -21.99 -2.84 -6.70
N VAL A 119 -21.43 -4.01 -7.00
CA VAL A 119 -22.04 -4.99 -7.91
C VAL A 119 -23.38 -5.53 -7.38
N ILE A 120 -23.47 -5.80 -6.08
CA ILE A 120 -24.73 -6.24 -5.44
C ILE A 120 -25.77 -5.15 -5.55
N LEU A 121 -25.43 -3.90 -5.26
CA LEU A 121 -26.34 -2.75 -5.35
C LEU A 121 -26.83 -2.50 -6.78
N LEU A 122 -25.95 -2.69 -7.78
CA LEU A 122 -26.37 -2.67 -9.20
C LEU A 122 -27.41 -3.74 -9.50
N ASN A 123 -27.22 -4.94 -8.97
CA ASN A 123 -28.17 -6.04 -9.16
C ASN A 123 -29.50 -5.80 -8.43
N GLU A 124 -29.48 -5.07 -7.31
CA GLU A 124 -30.68 -4.62 -6.58
C GLU A 124 -31.39 -3.42 -7.25
N GLY A 125 -30.80 -2.83 -8.31
CA GLY A 125 -31.30 -1.64 -8.98
C GLY A 125 -31.05 -0.32 -8.24
N LYS A 126 -30.19 -0.32 -7.23
CA LYS A 126 -29.81 0.84 -6.42
C LYS A 126 -28.61 1.56 -7.04
N PHE A 127 -28.83 2.20 -8.18
CA PHE A 127 -27.78 2.75 -9.01
C PHE A 127 -26.98 3.86 -8.33
N ASP A 128 -27.64 4.76 -7.59
CA ASP A 128 -26.96 5.88 -6.92
C ASP A 128 -26.03 5.38 -5.81
N GLU A 129 -26.48 4.43 -4.98
CA GLU A 129 -25.65 3.80 -3.94
C GLU A 129 -24.50 2.99 -4.56
N ALA A 130 -24.74 2.31 -5.68
CA ALA A 130 -23.71 1.54 -6.38
C ALA A 130 -22.58 2.42 -6.91
N ILE A 131 -22.88 3.62 -7.40
CA ILE A 131 -21.88 4.58 -7.88
C ILE A 131 -20.93 4.98 -6.74
N GLU A 132 -21.46 5.27 -5.53
CA GLU A 132 -20.64 5.63 -4.37
C GLU A 132 -19.62 4.56 -3.99
N HIS A 133 -19.92 3.29 -4.25
CA HIS A 133 -19.04 2.18 -3.96
C HIS A 133 -18.09 1.80 -5.10
N LEU A 134 -18.33 2.27 -6.32
CA LEU A 134 -17.54 1.93 -7.51
C LEU A 134 -16.63 3.07 -7.99
N GLU A 135 -16.75 4.28 -7.44
CA GLU A 135 -15.83 5.41 -7.69
C GLU A 135 -14.58 5.34 -6.82
#